data_029d56674f898b9dbddf536bd1d13972
#
_entry.id   029d56674f898b9dbddf536bd1d13972
#
_cell.length_a   1.000
_cell.length_b   1.000
_cell.length_c   1.000
_cell.angle_alpha   90.00
_cell.angle_beta   90.00
_cell.angle_gamma   90.00
#
_symmetry.space_group_name_H-M   'P 1'
#
loop_
_entity.id
_entity.type
_entity.pdbx_description
1 polymer ?
#
loop_
_entity_poly.entity_id
_entity_poly.type
_entity_poly.pdbx_seq_one_letter_code
_entity_poly.pdbx_strand_id
1 'polypeptide(L)'
;MQDMDRTIASGNTIKLPVAPMRPHLIVLYPQNQFKQIPLEKGTVVLGRGQDADIRMDDELVSRRHCAVTFDGIDVTVKDLGSTNGTFVDGSPISESKLEDHNRLQIGKMVLKVDFKDASEEAFDRELYEAATMDPLTKISNRRTFMDRSLGELALARRNNYFVHAIMVDADHFKRVNDTWGHQCGDMVLKEIARILKEEKRESDLLARYGGEEFVLLLGGIGPEDAKKSAERLRLAVERHRFSWKDTIIPVTISLGLASRQGEQIGKIEDLIAECDRLLYVAKEGGRNQVAF
;
A
#
# COMPACT_ATOMS: atom_id res chain seq x y z
N MET A 1 -10.50 -56.40 44.36
CA MET A 1 -9.32 -55.81 43.75
C MET A 1 -9.44 -56.03 42.27
N GLN A 2 -10.13 -55.11 41.58
CA GLN A 2 -10.45 -55.24 40.17
C GLN A 2 -9.53 -54.29 39.40
N ASP A 3 -8.76 -54.90 38.51
CA ASP A 3 -7.95 -54.23 37.49
C ASP A 3 -8.82 -53.37 36.58
N MET A 4 -8.58 -52.09 36.51
CA MET A 4 -9.12 -51.18 35.51
C MET A 4 -8.10 -51.07 34.38
N ASP A 5 -8.22 -51.95 33.38
CA ASP A 5 -7.52 -51.84 32.13
C ASP A 5 -8.09 -50.61 31.34
N ARG A 6 -7.35 -49.50 31.29
CA ARG A 6 -7.64 -48.39 30.45
C ARG A 6 -7.07 -48.64 29.06
N THR A 7 -7.92 -49.16 28.17
CA THR A 7 -7.64 -49.21 26.76
C THR A 7 -7.51 -47.78 26.19
N ILE A 8 -6.28 -47.39 25.87
CA ILE A 8 -6.01 -46.15 25.12
C ILE A 8 -6.50 -46.41 23.69
N ALA A 9 -7.59 -45.77 23.32
CA ALA A 9 -8.09 -45.78 21.94
C ALA A 9 -7.01 -45.23 21.00
N SER A 10 -6.61 -46.00 20.04
CA SER A 10 -5.70 -45.61 18.95
C SER A 10 -6.28 -44.37 18.25
N GLY A 11 -5.61 -43.25 18.42
CA GLY A 11 -6.01 -42.01 17.80
C GLY A 11 -5.96 -42.11 16.28
N ASN A 12 -7.11 -41.97 15.65
CA ASN A 12 -7.20 -41.66 14.24
C ASN A 12 -6.49 -40.33 14.02
N THR A 13 -5.26 -40.35 13.54
CA THR A 13 -4.58 -39.19 13.03
C THR A 13 -5.35 -38.71 11.79
N ILE A 14 -6.14 -37.66 11.96
CA ILE A 14 -6.80 -37.02 10.82
C ILE A 14 -5.67 -36.44 9.97
N LYS A 15 -5.35 -37.09 8.86
CA LYS A 15 -4.51 -36.51 7.81
C LYS A 15 -5.31 -35.38 7.18
N LEU A 16 -5.02 -34.15 7.60
CA LEU A 16 -5.51 -32.97 6.86
C LEU A 16 -4.98 -33.07 5.44
N PRO A 17 -5.80 -32.80 4.41
CA PRO A 17 -5.32 -32.71 3.05
C PRO A 17 -4.23 -31.64 3.01
N VAL A 18 -3.04 -31.99 2.53
CA VAL A 18 -1.97 -31.02 2.30
C VAL A 18 -2.45 -30.11 1.17
N ALA A 19 -2.75 -28.86 1.49
CA ALA A 19 -3.11 -27.87 0.49
C ALA A 19 -1.94 -27.68 -0.49
N PRO A 20 -2.22 -27.43 -1.78
CA PRO A 20 -1.15 -27.19 -2.74
C PRO A 20 -0.35 -25.94 -2.34
N MET A 21 0.94 -26.13 -2.20
CA MET A 21 1.88 -25.03 -1.91
C MET A 21 2.10 -24.21 -3.16
N ARG A 22 2.08 -22.87 -3.02
CA ARG A 22 2.34 -21.93 -4.11
C ARG A 22 3.62 -21.15 -3.81
N PRO A 23 4.54 -21.06 -4.77
CA PRO A 23 5.76 -20.29 -4.59
C PRO A 23 5.48 -18.78 -4.71
N HIS A 24 6.13 -18.01 -3.84
CA HIS A 24 6.11 -16.56 -3.82
C HIS A 24 7.53 -16.00 -3.88
N LEU A 25 7.72 -14.87 -4.53
CA LEU A 25 8.90 -14.05 -4.38
C LEU A 25 8.60 -12.92 -3.39
N ILE A 26 9.29 -12.91 -2.27
CA ILE A 26 9.14 -11.88 -1.23
C ILE A 26 10.33 -10.94 -1.31
N VAL A 27 10.08 -9.66 -1.55
CA VAL A 27 11.14 -8.64 -1.56
C VAL A 27 11.60 -8.39 -0.13
N LEU A 28 12.86 -8.72 0.18
CA LEU A 28 13.50 -8.50 1.48
C LEU A 28 14.26 -7.17 1.52
N TYR A 29 14.84 -6.76 0.39
CA TYR A 29 15.57 -5.51 0.28
C TYR A 29 15.29 -4.86 -1.08
N PRO A 30 15.04 -3.54 -1.12
CA PRO A 30 14.99 -2.61 0.02
C PRO A 30 13.76 -2.83 0.93
N GLN A 31 13.92 -2.64 2.22
CA GLN A 31 12.92 -2.95 3.25
C GLN A 31 11.62 -2.13 3.15
N ASN A 32 11.63 -1.02 2.43
CA ASN A 32 10.46 -0.17 2.23
C ASN A 32 9.49 -0.68 1.14
N GLN A 33 9.82 -1.79 0.50
CA GLN A 33 9.03 -2.41 -0.56
C GLN A 33 8.62 -3.84 -0.17
N PHE A 34 7.87 -3.99 0.92
CA PHE A 34 7.30 -5.30 1.22
C PHE A 34 6.31 -5.67 0.11
N LYS A 35 6.77 -6.50 -0.81
CA LYS A 35 5.99 -6.98 -1.94
C LYS A 35 6.10 -8.49 -1.97
N GLN A 36 4.95 -9.15 -1.85
CA GLN A 36 4.83 -10.58 -2.14
C GLN A 36 4.30 -10.74 -3.55
N ILE A 37 5.00 -11.52 -4.35
CA ILE A 37 4.68 -11.75 -5.75
C ILE A 37 4.39 -13.25 -5.90
N PRO A 38 3.13 -13.66 -6.03
CA PRO A 38 2.80 -15.06 -6.29
C PRO A 38 3.33 -15.46 -7.67
N LEU A 39 3.90 -16.64 -7.76
CA LEU A 39 4.32 -17.22 -9.03
C LEU A 39 3.23 -18.16 -9.54
N GLU A 40 2.62 -17.74 -10.64
CA GLU A 40 1.71 -18.61 -11.39
C GLU A 40 2.54 -19.54 -12.28
N LYS A 41 1.93 -20.66 -12.70
CA LYS A 41 2.56 -21.60 -13.64
C LYS A 41 2.95 -20.88 -14.93
N GLY A 42 4.24 -20.90 -15.24
CA GLY A 42 4.80 -20.18 -16.38
C GLY A 42 6.13 -19.53 -16.03
N THR A 43 6.56 -18.62 -16.88
CA THR A 43 7.84 -17.90 -16.73
C THR A 43 7.57 -16.41 -16.58
N VAL A 44 8.21 -15.79 -15.59
CA VAL A 44 8.21 -14.35 -15.37
C VAL A 44 9.63 -13.79 -15.47
N VAL A 45 9.81 -12.70 -16.17
CA VAL A 45 11.09 -12.01 -16.32
C VAL A 45 11.21 -10.87 -15.32
N LEU A 46 12.28 -10.90 -14.52
CA LEU A 46 12.64 -9.82 -13.60
C LEU A 46 13.65 -8.90 -14.29
N GLY A 47 13.44 -7.58 -14.16
CA GLY A 47 14.34 -6.61 -14.77
C GLY A 47 13.91 -5.17 -14.52
N ARG A 48 14.77 -4.20 -14.88
CA ARG A 48 14.44 -2.76 -14.77
C ARG A 48 13.71 -2.19 -16.00
N GLY A 49 13.66 -2.95 -17.10
CA GLY A 49 13.06 -2.53 -18.37
C GLY A 49 11.55 -2.52 -18.34
N GLN A 50 10.95 -1.83 -19.31
CA GLN A 50 9.48 -1.82 -19.47
C GLN A 50 8.96 -3.17 -20.00
N ASP A 51 9.82 -3.98 -20.56
CA ASP A 51 9.58 -5.30 -21.12
C ASP A 51 9.81 -6.45 -20.10
N ALA A 52 10.06 -6.10 -18.84
CA ALA A 52 10.11 -7.05 -17.73
C ALA A 52 8.70 -7.22 -17.13
N ASP A 53 8.31 -8.48 -16.85
CA ASP A 53 7.02 -8.80 -16.22
C ASP A 53 6.96 -8.28 -14.78
N ILE A 54 8.11 -8.36 -14.07
CA ILE A 54 8.27 -7.83 -12.73
C ILE A 54 9.38 -6.76 -12.76
N ARG A 55 8.96 -5.51 -12.69
CA ARG A 55 9.89 -4.39 -12.75
C ARG A 55 10.58 -4.16 -11.41
N MET A 56 11.93 -4.11 -11.46
CA MET A 56 12.82 -3.83 -10.34
C MET A 56 13.49 -2.47 -10.56
N ASP A 57 13.23 -1.51 -9.67
CA ASP A 57 13.79 -0.15 -9.77
C ASP A 57 15.16 -0.07 -9.10
N ASP A 58 16.18 -0.63 -9.79
CA ASP A 58 17.58 -0.62 -9.38
C ASP A 58 18.50 -0.48 -10.61
N GLU A 59 19.43 0.44 -10.56
CA GLU A 59 20.40 0.72 -11.64
C GLU A 59 21.29 -0.48 -11.97
N LEU A 60 21.58 -1.33 -10.98
CA LEU A 60 22.39 -2.53 -11.14
C LEU A 60 21.63 -3.72 -11.73
N VAL A 61 20.30 -3.61 -11.86
CA VAL A 61 19.48 -4.62 -12.51
C VAL A 61 19.43 -4.35 -14.01
N SER A 62 19.72 -5.36 -14.85
CA SER A 62 19.61 -5.30 -16.30
C SER A 62 18.15 -5.13 -16.75
N ARG A 63 17.90 -4.62 -17.97
CA ARG A 63 16.53 -4.44 -18.50
C ARG A 63 15.73 -5.72 -18.43
N ARG A 64 16.31 -6.84 -18.86
CA ARG A 64 15.86 -8.22 -18.62
C ARG A 64 17.02 -8.91 -17.91
N HIS A 65 16.86 -9.19 -16.62
CA HIS A 65 17.97 -9.66 -15.78
C HIS A 65 17.98 -11.17 -15.65
N CYS A 66 16.90 -11.73 -15.14
CA CYS A 66 16.73 -13.17 -15.02
C CYS A 66 15.28 -13.57 -15.31
N ALA A 67 15.06 -14.83 -15.61
CA ALA A 67 13.75 -15.45 -15.75
C ALA A 67 13.52 -16.43 -14.61
N VAL A 68 12.37 -16.34 -13.96
CA VAL A 68 11.92 -17.29 -12.94
C VAL A 68 10.77 -18.10 -13.53
N THR A 69 10.90 -19.40 -13.52
CA THR A 69 9.91 -20.33 -14.08
C THR A 69 9.36 -21.23 -12.98
N PHE A 70 8.04 -21.29 -12.87
CA PHE A 70 7.34 -22.28 -12.06
C PHE A 70 6.60 -23.24 -12.99
N ASP A 71 6.92 -24.54 -12.97
CA ASP A 71 6.30 -25.54 -13.84
C ASP A 71 5.06 -26.20 -13.23
N GLY A 72 4.74 -25.87 -12.00
CA GLY A 72 3.67 -26.43 -11.18
C GLY A 72 4.19 -27.34 -10.07
N ILE A 73 5.49 -27.61 -10.03
CA ILE A 73 6.17 -28.41 -9.01
C ILE A 73 7.42 -27.67 -8.53
N ASP A 74 8.30 -27.34 -9.46
CA ASP A 74 9.60 -26.75 -9.20
C ASP A 74 9.68 -25.31 -9.66
N VAL A 75 10.44 -24.50 -8.91
CA VAL A 75 10.81 -23.13 -9.29
C VAL A 75 12.25 -23.14 -9.76
N THR A 76 12.52 -22.59 -10.95
CA THR A 76 13.87 -22.41 -11.48
C THR A 76 14.14 -20.97 -11.80
N VAL A 77 15.37 -20.53 -11.66
CA VAL A 77 15.84 -19.20 -12.07
C VAL A 77 16.97 -19.37 -13.09
N LYS A 78 16.92 -18.54 -14.13
CA LYS A 78 17.94 -18.48 -15.19
C LYS A 78 18.38 -17.06 -15.42
N ASP A 79 19.70 -16.82 -15.36
CA ASP A 79 20.28 -15.53 -15.74
C ASP A 79 20.13 -15.32 -17.25
N LEU A 80 19.71 -14.13 -17.66
CA LEU A 80 19.51 -13.76 -19.07
C LEU A 80 20.69 -12.99 -19.68
N GLY A 81 21.90 -13.24 -19.20
CA GLY A 81 23.10 -12.51 -19.60
C GLY A 81 23.16 -11.14 -18.93
N SER A 82 22.82 -11.09 -17.65
CA SER A 82 22.82 -9.85 -16.88
C SER A 82 24.23 -9.26 -16.72
N THR A 83 24.32 -7.94 -16.55
CA THR A 83 25.61 -7.24 -16.42
C THR A 83 26.29 -7.56 -15.09
N ASN A 84 25.53 -7.69 -14.01
CA ASN A 84 26.07 -7.85 -12.67
C ASN A 84 25.88 -9.26 -12.10
N GLY A 85 25.27 -10.17 -12.87
CA GLY A 85 25.03 -11.55 -12.46
C GLY A 85 23.81 -11.72 -11.53
N THR A 86 23.32 -12.96 -11.52
CA THR A 86 22.24 -13.46 -10.66
C THR A 86 22.84 -14.38 -9.61
N PHE A 87 22.43 -14.24 -8.34
CA PHE A 87 23.00 -15.03 -7.24
C PHE A 87 21.88 -15.72 -6.46
N VAL A 88 22.12 -16.96 -6.07
CA VAL A 88 21.26 -17.73 -5.16
C VAL A 88 22.08 -18.05 -3.91
N ASP A 89 21.61 -17.60 -2.74
CA ASP A 89 22.30 -17.72 -1.45
C ASP A 89 23.76 -17.26 -1.48
N GLY A 90 24.02 -16.16 -2.23
CA GLY A 90 25.34 -15.57 -2.38
C GLY A 90 26.24 -16.24 -3.44
N SER A 91 25.80 -17.35 -4.05
CA SER A 91 26.55 -18.03 -5.11
C SER A 91 26.07 -17.58 -6.48
N PRO A 92 26.98 -17.18 -7.41
CA PRO A 92 26.60 -16.80 -8.76
C PRO A 92 26.05 -18.00 -9.53
N ILE A 93 25.00 -17.79 -10.33
CA ILE A 93 24.36 -18.84 -11.11
C ILE A 93 24.16 -18.42 -12.58
N SER A 94 24.19 -19.39 -13.48
CA SER A 94 23.62 -19.25 -14.83
C SER A 94 22.17 -19.77 -14.87
N GLU A 95 21.92 -20.88 -14.17
CA GLU A 95 20.61 -21.46 -13.97
C GLU A 95 20.63 -22.29 -12.67
N SER A 96 19.56 -22.22 -11.87
CA SER A 96 19.44 -22.96 -10.61
C SER A 96 18.00 -23.25 -10.29
N LYS A 97 17.75 -24.38 -9.64
CA LYS A 97 16.48 -24.65 -8.94
C LYS A 97 16.45 -23.78 -7.68
N LEU A 98 15.28 -23.25 -7.38
CA LEU A 98 15.01 -22.48 -6.15
C LEU A 98 14.18 -23.35 -5.20
N GLU A 99 14.72 -23.55 -4.02
CA GLU A 99 14.05 -24.24 -2.93
C GLU A 99 13.42 -23.20 -1.97
N ASP A 100 12.59 -23.71 -1.08
CA ASP A 100 11.98 -22.89 -0.05
C ASP A 100 13.04 -22.15 0.78
N HIS A 101 12.79 -20.88 1.04
CA HIS A 101 13.67 -19.94 1.74
C HIS A 101 14.96 -19.54 1.01
N ASN A 102 15.28 -20.03 -0.20
CA ASN A 102 16.42 -19.52 -0.95
C ASN A 102 16.30 -18.01 -1.18
N ARG A 103 17.45 -17.34 -1.18
CA ARG A 103 17.56 -15.90 -1.45
C ARG A 103 18.08 -15.68 -2.85
N LEU A 104 17.25 -15.08 -3.68
CA LEU A 104 17.62 -14.63 -5.03
C LEU A 104 18.09 -13.17 -4.95
N GLN A 105 19.34 -12.90 -5.33
CA GLN A 105 19.88 -11.55 -5.41
C GLN A 105 20.11 -11.16 -6.85
N ILE A 106 19.61 -9.98 -7.24
CA ILE A 106 19.79 -9.32 -8.53
C ILE A 106 20.08 -7.82 -8.29
N GLY A 107 21.27 -7.36 -8.65
CA GLY A 107 21.72 -6.02 -8.26
C GLY A 107 21.72 -5.85 -6.73
N LYS A 108 21.09 -4.79 -6.23
CA LYS A 108 20.87 -4.56 -4.78
C LYS A 108 19.62 -5.24 -4.25
N MET A 109 18.75 -5.76 -5.13
CA MET A 109 17.52 -6.41 -4.72
C MET A 109 17.78 -7.80 -4.16
N VAL A 110 17.17 -8.12 -3.04
CA VAL A 110 17.17 -9.45 -2.44
C VAL A 110 15.74 -9.90 -2.30
N LEU A 111 15.42 -11.02 -2.93
CA LEU A 111 14.12 -11.68 -2.85
C LEU A 111 14.28 -13.03 -2.12
N LYS A 112 13.29 -13.42 -1.36
CA LYS A 112 13.19 -14.77 -0.77
C LYS A 112 12.14 -15.56 -1.54
N VAL A 113 12.45 -16.80 -1.86
CA VAL A 113 11.46 -17.77 -2.32
C VAL A 113 10.75 -18.34 -1.09
N ASP A 114 9.43 -18.40 -1.11
CA ASP A 114 8.62 -18.88 0.00
C ASP A 114 7.44 -19.69 -0.55
N PHE A 115 7.32 -20.93 -0.16
CA PHE A 115 6.20 -21.77 -0.57
C PHE A 115 5.14 -21.72 0.52
N LYS A 116 3.92 -21.30 0.13
CA LYS A 116 2.81 -21.07 1.06
C LYS A 116 1.57 -21.83 0.61
N ASP A 117 0.84 -22.33 1.57
CA ASP A 117 -0.51 -22.78 1.31
C ASP A 117 -1.52 -21.59 1.33
N ALA A 118 -2.76 -21.86 0.92
CA ALA A 118 -3.79 -20.83 0.85
C ALA A 118 -4.12 -20.20 2.23
N SER A 119 -3.91 -20.92 3.33
CA SER A 119 -4.15 -20.41 4.68
C SER A 119 -3.03 -19.50 5.14
N GLU A 120 -1.78 -19.83 4.82
CA GLU A 120 -0.62 -18.96 5.07
C GLU A 120 -0.67 -17.69 4.25
N GLU A 121 -1.07 -17.79 2.95
CA GLU A 121 -1.29 -16.61 2.10
C GLU A 121 -2.37 -15.69 2.68
N ALA A 122 -3.50 -16.26 3.13
CA ALA A 122 -4.58 -15.50 3.72
C ALA A 122 -4.16 -14.82 5.02
N PHE A 123 -3.42 -15.54 5.89
CA PHE A 123 -2.91 -15.01 7.14
C PHE A 123 -1.91 -13.87 6.93
N ASP A 124 -0.96 -14.04 6.01
CA ASP A 124 0.02 -12.99 5.70
C ASP A 124 -0.65 -11.76 5.11
N ARG A 125 -1.67 -11.94 4.25
CA ARG A 125 -2.45 -10.83 3.71
C ARG A 125 -3.17 -10.09 4.83
N GLU A 126 -3.82 -10.81 5.72
CA GLU A 126 -4.53 -10.24 6.85
C GLU A 126 -3.58 -9.47 7.79
N LEU A 127 -2.41 -10.04 8.06
CA LEU A 127 -1.37 -9.39 8.85
C LEU A 127 -0.84 -8.12 8.17
N TYR A 128 -0.59 -8.18 6.86
CA TYR A 128 -0.15 -7.02 6.09
C TYR A 128 -1.23 -5.91 6.07
N GLU A 129 -2.48 -6.28 5.81
CA GLU A 129 -3.59 -5.33 5.84
C GLU A 129 -3.75 -4.70 7.23
N ALA A 130 -3.70 -5.49 8.30
CA ALA A 130 -3.77 -4.98 9.67
C ALA A 130 -2.63 -4.02 10.02
N ALA A 131 -1.43 -4.26 9.48
CA ALA A 131 -0.27 -3.40 9.71
C ALA A 131 -0.30 -2.10 8.88
N THR A 132 -0.88 -2.12 7.67
CA THR A 132 -0.71 -1.06 6.67
C THR A 132 -1.97 -0.28 6.33
N MET A 133 -3.14 -0.87 6.58
CA MET A 133 -4.43 -0.28 6.21
C MET A 133 -5.23 0.17 7.43
N ASP A 134 -6.10 1.14 7.23
CA ASP A 134 -7.16 1.47 8.18
C ASP A 134 -8.27 0.40 8.11
N PRO A 135 -8.66 -0.21 9.24
CA PRO A 135 -9.61 -1.33 9.23
C PRO A 135 -11.01 -0.97 8.73
N LEU A 136 -11.42 0.30 8.90
CA LEU A 136 -12.74 0.78 8.48
C LEU A 136 -12.79 1.12 6.99
N THR A 137 -11.84 1.95 6.53
CA THR A 137 -11.87 2.58 5.20
C THR A 137 -11.07 1.81 4.15
N LYS A 138 -10.23 0.86 4.57
CA LYS A 138 -9.39 0.04 3.67
C LYS A 138 -8.46 0.84 2.74
N ILE A 139 -8.13 2.07 3.13
CA ILE A 139 -7.01 2.84 2.58
C ILE A 139 -5.83 2.76 3.55
N SER A 140 -4.67 3.29 3.20
CA SER A 140 -3.51 3.24 4.10
C SER A 140 -3.83 3.89 5.45
N ASN A 141 -3.23 3.36 6.51
CA ASN A 141 -3.25 4.00 7.82
C ASN A 141 -2.19 5.12 7.90
N ARG A 142 -2.26 5.93 8.96
CA ARG A 142 -1.33 7.04 9.22
C ARG A 142 0.14 6.59 9.20
N ARG A 143 0.46 5.45 9.83
CA ARG A 143 1.84 4.93 9.88
C ARG A 143 2.39 4.66 8.49
N THR A 144 1.64 3.95 7.67
CA THR A 144 2.03 3.63 6.29
C THR A 144 2.21 4.89 5.44
N PHE A 145 1.37 5.91 5.64
CA PHE A 145 1.52 7.19 4.97
C PHE A 145 2.83 7.88 5.34
N MET A 146 3.15 7.95 6.64
CA MET A 146 4.39 8.57 7.12
C MET A 146 5.61 7.86 6.55
N ASP A 147 5.65 6.53 6.60
CA ASP A 147 6.75 5.72 6.09
C ASP A 147 6.96 5.91 4.56
N ARG A 148 5.87 5.89 3.78
CA ARG A 148 5.95 6.09 2.32
C ARG A 148 6.31 7.51 1.92
N SER A 149 5.86 8.49 2.68
CA SER A 149 6.17 9.90 2.43
C SER A 149 7.68 10.18 2.45
N LEU A 150 8.46 9.48 3.26
CA LEU A 150 9.92 9.67 3.32
C LEU A 150 10.59 9.42 1.96
N GLY A 151 10.17 8.38 1.25
CA GLY A 151 10.68 8.06 -0.08
C GLY A 151 10.31 9.13 -1.11
N GLU A 152 9.05 9.57 -1.11
CA GLU A 152 8.56 10.60 -2.03
C GLU A 152 9.25 11.95 -1.80
N LEU A 153 9.43 12.38 -0.54
CA LEU A 153 10.14 13.60 -0.22
C LEU A 153 11.61 13.56 -0.63
N ALA A 154 12.28 12.42 -0.44
CA ALA A 154 13.67 12.24 -0.86
C ALA A 154 13.80 12.32 -2.40
N LEU A 155 12.86 11.70 -3.13
CA LEU A 155 12.82 11.74 -4.59
C LEU A 155 12.56 13.17 -5.10
N ALA A 156 11.63 13.88 -4.49
CA ALA A 156 11.29 15.25 -4.83
C ALA A 156 12.46 16.22 -4.61
N ARG A 157 13.20 16.09 -3.50
CA ARG A 157 14.42 16.86 -3.26
C ARG A 157 15.46 16.62 -4.34
N ARG A 158 15.75 15.35 -4.64
CA ARG A 158 16.75 14.98 -5.64
C ARG A 158 16.44 15.50 -7.04
N ASN A 159 15.17 15.46 -7.42
CA ASN A 159 14.72 15.84 -8.76
C ASN A 159 14.13 17.25 -8.84
N ASN A 160 14.17 18.01 -7.75
CA ASN A 160 13.72 19.40 -7.64
C ASN A 160 12.28 19.64 -8.13
N TYR A 161 11.35 18.71 -7.83
CA TYR A 161 9.94 18.92 -8.13
C TYR A 161 9.12 19.25 -6.88
N PHE A 162 7.88 19.71 -7.11
CA PHE A 162 6.95 20.04 -6.04
C PHE A 162 6.36 18.80 -5.39
N VAL A 163 6.19 18.88 -4.08
CA VAL A 163 5.28 18.02 -3.31
C VAL A 163 4.21 18.85 -2.64
N HIS A 164 3.01 18.30 -2.58
CA HIS A 164 1.85 18.95 -1.99
C HIS A 164 1.20 17.99 -1.01
N ALA A 165 1.04 18.42 0.24
CA ALA A 165 0.20 17.71 1.19
C ALA A 165 -1.18 18.34 1.25
N ILE A 166 -2.20 17.52 1.41
CA ILE A 166 -3.58 17.96 1.60
C ILE A 166 -4.11 17.26 2.85
N MET A 167 -4.49 18.05 3.86
CA MET A 167 -5.28 17.54 4.97
C MET A 167 -6.76 17.73 4.68
N VAL A 168 -7.54 16.72 4.90
CA VAL A 168 -8.98 16.66 4.61
C VAL A 168 -9.73 16.29 5.87
N ASP A 169 -10.84 16.96 6.15
CA ASP A 169 -11.70 16.65 7.30
C ASP A 169 -13.17 16.72 6.89
N ALA A 170 -13.97 15.76 7.39
CA ALA A 170 -15.38 15.67 7.11
C ALA A 170 -16.17 16.72 7.93
N ASP A 171 -16.78 17.66 7.24
CA ASP A 171 -17.50 18.77 7.87
C ASP A 171 -18.67 18.26 8.71
N HIS A 172 -18.73 18.77 9.95
CA HIS A 172 -19.81 18.43 10.89
C HIS A 172 -19.99 16.93 11.18
N PHE A 173 -18.93 16.12 11.06
CA PHE A 173 -19.01 14.67 11.20
C PHE A 173 -19.59 14.22 12.54
N LYS A 174 -19.26 14.92 13.64
CA LYS A 174 -19.90 14.68 14.93
C LYS A 174 -21.43 14.77 14.86
N ARG A 175 -21.96 15.78 14.14
CA ARG A 175 -23.43 15.92 13.96
C ARG A 175 -24.02 14.74 13.18
N VAL A 176 -23.29 14.18 12.21
CA VAL A 176 -23.73 12.95 11.50
C VAL A 176 -23.87 11.81 12.49
N ASN A 177 -22.86 11.58 13.34
CA ASN A 177 -22.89 10.54 14.37
C ASN A 177 -24.03 10.76 15.39
N ASP A 178 -24.17 11.98 15.88
CA ASP A 178 -25.18 12.33 16.90
C ASP A 178 -26.62 12.18 16.35
N THR A 179 -26.82 12.45 15.05
CA THR A 179 -28.15 12.41 14.43
C THR A 179 -28.52 11.02 13.90
N TRP A 180 -27.56 10.31 13.27
CA TRP A 180 -27.83 9.09 12.50
C TRP A 180 -27.15 7.85 13.09
N GLY A 181 -26.36 8.02 14.15
CA GLY A 181 -25.61 6.95 14.82
C GLY A 181 -24.27 6.63 14.15
N HIS A 182 -23.38 5.98 14.91
CA HIS A 182 -22.01 5.66 14.46
C HIS A 182 -21.94 4.79 13.21
N GLN A 183 -22.90 3.89 12.99
CA GLN A 183 -22.95 3.07 11.78
C GLN A 183 -23.12 3.92 10.50
N CYS A 184 -23.89 5.01 10.60
CA CYS A 184 -24.01 5.97 9.51
C CYS A 184 -22.71 6.74 9.30
N GLY A 185 -22.07 7.20 10.38
CA GLY A 185 -20.75 7.83 10.30
C GLY A 185 -19.70 6.93 9.67
N ASP A 186 -19.67 5.65 10.03
CA ASP A 186 -18.79 4.65 9.42
C ASP A 186 -19.01 4.50 7.91
N MET A 187 -20.28 4.49 7.47
CA MET A 187 -20.62 4.48 6.05
C MET A 187 -20.12 5.74 5.37
N VAL A 188 -20.31 6.93 5.97
CA VAL A 188 -19.85 8.21 5.42
C VAL A 188 -18.33 8.19 5.25
N LEU A 189 -17.56 7.74 6.25
CA LEU A 189 -16.11 7.67 6.16
C LEU A 189 -15.62 6.69 5.07
N LYS A 190 -16.29 5.54 4.92
CA LYS A 190 -16.00 4.58 3.85
C LYS A 190 -16.21 5.19 2.47
N GLU A 191 -17.33 5.91 2.29
CA GLU A 191 -17.63 6.56 1.01
C GLU A 191 -16.68 7.72 0.69
N ILE A 192 -16.35 8.56 1.68
CA ILE A 192 -15.31 9.60 1.49
C ILE A 192 -14.00 8.95 1.06
N ALA A 193 -13.53 7.93 1.77
CA ALA A 193 -12.29 7.23 1.42
C ALA A 193 -12.31 6.65 0.01
N ARG A 194 -13.45 6.06 -0.42
CA ARG A 194 -13.65 5.55 -1.77
C ARG A 194 -13.54 6.67 -2.82
N ILE A 195 -14.24 7.78 -2.61
CA ILE A 195 -14.23 8.94 -3.51
C ILE A 195 -12.81 9.49 -3.63
N LEU A 196 -12.13 9.75 -2.51
CA LEU A 196 -10.76 10.25 -2.51
C LEU A 196 -9.80 9.30 -3.24
N LYS A 197 -9.99 7.98 -3.09
CA LYS A 197 -9.18 6.96 -3.76
C LYS A 197 -9.42 6.94 -5.27
N GLU A 198 -10.65 7.12 -5.73
CA GLU A 198 -11.01 7.14 -7.16
C GLU A 198 -10.53 8.42 -7.85
N GLU A 199 -10.57 9.55 -7.15
CA GLU A 199 -10.19 10.86 -7.70
C GLU A 199 -8.67 11.13 -7.68
N LYS A 200 -7.90 10.48 -6.81
CA LYS A 200 -6.44 10.62 -6.79
C LYS A 200 -5.78 9.87 -7.94
N ARG A 201 -4.56 10.26 -8.30
CA ARG A 201 -3.71 9.50 -9.25
C ARG A 201 -3.17 8.24 -8.57
N GLU A 202 -2.74 7.27 -9.35
CA GLU A 202 -2.12 6.05 -8.82
C GLU A 202 -0.85 6.35 -8.00
N SER A 203 -0.05 7.32 -8.46
CA SER A 203 1.18 7.77 -7.79
C SER A 203 0.94 8.51 -6.48
N ASP A 204 -0.25 9.08 -6.26
CA ASP A 204 -0.53 9.88 -5.08
C ASP A 204 -0.73 8.98 -3.85
N LEU A 205 -0.21 9.39 -2.70
CA LEU A 205 -0.47 8.70 -1.45
C LEU A 205 -1.80 9.19 -0.87
N LEU A 206 -2.53 8.28 -0.24
CA LEU A 206 -3.77 8.59 0.49
C LEU A 206 -3.83 7.72 1.74
N ALA A 207 -4.18 8.32 2.88
CA ALA A 207 -4.41 7.60 4.13
C ALA A 207 -5.51 8.22 4.98
N ARG A 208 -6.07 7.43 5.89
CA ARG A 208 -6.82 7.94 7.01
C ARG A 208 -5.84 8.35 8.10
N TYR A 209 -5.85 9.64 8.46
CA TYR A 209 -4.89 10.22 9.37
C TYR A 209 -5.36 10.16 10.84
N GLY A 210 -6.65 10.32 11.06
CA GLY A 210 -7.31 10.29 12.36
C GLY A 210 -8.79 9.98 12.21
N GLY A 211 -9.60 10.18 13.23
CA GLY A 211 -11.03 9.88 13.28
C GLY A 211 -11.79 10.15 11.99
N GLU A 212 -11.96 11.41 11.64
CA GLU A 212 -12.66 11.89 10.42
C GLU A 212 -11.71 12.58 9.42
N GLU A 213 -10.39 12.45 9.65
CA GLU A 213 -9.35 13.13 8.90
C GLU A 213 -8.65 12.19 7.91
N PHE A 214 -8.40 12.72 6.72
CA PHE A 214 -7.65 12.04 5.67
C PHE A 214 -6.48 12.91 5.22
N VAL A 215 -5.44 12.28 4.72
CA VAL A 215 -4.25 12.98 4.21
C VAL A 215 -3.87 12.44 2.84
N LEU A 216 -3.49 13.35 1.94
CA LEU A 216 -2.92 13.01 0.64
C LEU A 216 -1.54 13.63 0.50
N LEU A 217 -0.68 12.99 -0.30
CA LEU A 217 0.58 13.56 -0.76
C LEU A 217 0.65 13.39 -2.28
N LEU A 218 0.77 14.51 -2.98
CA LEU A 218 0.87 14.59 -4.43
C LEU A 218 2.27 15.01 -4.81
N GLY A 219 2.89 14.35 -5.77
CA GLY A 219 4.21 14.67 -6.28
C GLY A 219 4.21 15.00 -7.77
N GLY A 220 5.22 15.77 -8.23
CA GLY A 220 5.49 15.99 -9.64
C GLY A 220 4.47 16.83 -10.42
N ILE A 221 3.67 17.65 -9.74
CA ILE A 221 2.74 18.60 -10.37
C ILE A 221 3.02 20.02 -9.86
N GLY A 222 2.59 21.02 -10.61
CA GLY A 222 2.69 22.42 -10.18
C GLY A 222 1.63 22.82 -9.15
N PRO A 223 1.84 23.93 -8.41
CA PRO A 223 0.91 24.38 -7.36
C PRO A 223 -0.52 24.62 -7.85
N GLU A 224 -0.69 25.16 -9.06
CA GLU A 224 -2.03 25.40 -9.62
C GLU A 224 -2.79 24.08 -9.94
N ASP A 225 -2.08 23.05 -10.37
CA ASP A 225 -2.69 21.75 -10.61
C ASP A 225 -2.99 21.01 -9.30
N ALA A 226 -2.19 21.25 -8.25
CA ALA A 226 -2.50 20.75 -6.91
C ALA A 226 -3.78 21.40 -6.35
N LYS A 227 -3.96 22.72 -6.53
CA LYS A 227 -5.21 23.42 -6.16
C LYS A 227 -6.42 22.86 -6.90
N LYS A 228 -6.30 22.65 -8.23
CA LYS A 228 -7.37 22.00 -9.03
C LYS A 228 -7.68 20.59 -8.53
N SER A 229 -6.64 19.83 -8.15
CA SER A 229 -6.82 18.49 -7.60
C SER A 229 -7.56 18.53 -6.27
N ALA A 230 -7.18 19.42 -5.35
CA ALA A 230 -7.87 19.60 -4.07
C ALA A 230 -9.34 20.01 -4.26
N GLU A 231 -9.62 20.94 -5.17
CA GLU A 231 -10.98 21.39 -5.48
C GLU A 231 -11.81 20.27 -6.14
N ARG A 232 -11.20 19.45 -6.99
CA ARG A 232 -11.86 18.27 -7.57
C ARG A 232 -12.28 17.28 -6.49
N LEU A 233 -11.41 16.99 -5.51
CA LEU A 233 -11.72 16.13 -4.37
C LEU A 233 -12.91 16.68 -3.57
N ARG A 234 -12.87 17.98 -3.25
CA ARG A 234 -13.96 18.66 -2.54
C ARG A 234 -15.29 18.52 -3.27
N LEU A 235 -15.31 18.87 -4.56
CA LEU A 235 -16.51 18.81 -5.40
C LEU A 235 -17.03 17.38 -5.59
N ALA A 236 -16.15 16.39 -5.67
CA ALA A 236 -16.55 14.99 -5.79
C ALA A 236 -17.32 14.53 -4.55
N VAL A 237 -16.86 14.90 -3.35
CA VAL A 237 -17.57 14.59 -2.10
C VAL A 237 -18.88 15.39 -2.01
N GLU A 238 -18.88 16.70 -2.28
CA GLU A 238 -20.08 17.54 -2.22
C GLU A 238 -21.21 17.05 -3.13
N ARG A 239 -20.86 16.56 -4.33
CA ARG A 239 -21.83 16.05 -5.33
C ARG A 239 -22.28 14.63 -5.06
N HIS A 240 -21.58 13.90 -4.20
CA HIS A 240 -21.92 12.52 -3.91
C HIS A 240 -23.20 12.44 -3.05
N ARG A 241 -24.08 11.49 -3.38
CA ARG A 241 -25.31 11.24 -2.64
C ARG A 241 -25.08 10.20 -1.56
N PHE A 242 -24.72 10.64 -0.35
CA PHE A 242 -24.62 9.75 0.80
C PHE A 242 -26.00 9.28 1.22
N SER A 243 -26.33 8.02 1.02
CA SER A 243 -27.64 7.45 1.32
C SER A 243 -27.57 6.53 2.54
N TRP A 244 -28.45 6.77 3.51
CA TRP A 244 -28.60 5.94 4.70
C TRP A 244 -30.08 5.71 4.99
N LYS A 245 -30.56 4.44 4.95
CA LYS A 245 -31.95 4.08 5.22
C LYS A 245 -32.96 5.01 4.48
N ASP A 246 -32.81 5.11 3.17
CA ASP A 246 -33.65 5.93 2.27
C ASP A 246 -33.56 7.46 2.49
N THR A 247 -32.66 7.93 3.36
CA THR A 247 -32.41 9.36 3.58
C THR A 247 -31.08 9.76 2.99
N ILE A 248 -31.04 10.90 2.28
CA ILE A 248 -29.81 11.50 1.79
C ILE A 248 -29.23 12.39 2.88
N ILE A 249 -27.95 12.13 3.21
CA ILE A 249 -27.21 12.88 4.22
C ILE A 249 -26.31 13.88 3.52
N PRO A 250 -26.44 15.18 3.78
CA PRO A 250 -25.52 16.18 3.24
C PRO A 250 -24.16 16.03 3.92
N VAL A 251 -23.12 15.75 3.14
CA VAL A 251 -21.74 15.64 3.60
C VAL A 251 -20.86 16.50 2.72
N THR A 252 -20.01 17.30 3.34
CA THR A 252 -18.97 18.07 2.68
C THR A 252 -17.64 17.84 3.38
N ILE A 253 -16.55 18.28 2.77
CA ILE A 253 -15.20 18.23 3.33
C ILE A 253 -14.54 19.60 3.23
N SER A 254 -13.73 19.92 4.23
CA SER A 254 -12.80 21.04 4.19
C SER A 254 -11.38 20.54 3.97
N LEU A 255 -10.57 21.31 3.24
CA LEU A 255 -9.21 20.92 2.87
C LEU A 255 -8.22 22.03 3.17
N GLY A 256 -7.04 21.66 3.70
CA GLY A 256 -5.85 22.52 3.79
C GLY A 256 -4.76 21.98 2.88
N LEU A 257 -4.26 22.79 1.95
CA LEU A 257 -3.23 22.42 0.96
C LEU A 257 -1.95 23.20 1.22
N ALA A 258 -0.86 22.51 1.50
CA ALA A 258 0.48 23.07 1.62
C ALA A 258 1.44 22.50 0.57
N SER A 259 2.40 23.31 0.13
CA SER A 259 3.31 22.98 -0.98
C SER A 259 4.76 23.28 -0.64
N ARG A 260 5.70 22.42 -1.09
CA ARG A 260 7.15 22.63 -0.99
C ARG A 260 7.84 22.14 -2.25
N GLN A 261 9.02 22.72 -2.56
CA GLN A 261 9.84 22.33 -3.70
C GLN A 261 11.31 22.23 -3.31
N GLY A 262 12.01 21.27 -3.86
CA GLY A 262 13.47 21.16 -3.79
C GLY A 262 14.00 21.22 -2.36
N GLU A 263 14.92 22.12 -2.07
CA GLU A 263 15.56 22.27 -0.76
C GLU A 263 14.60 22.76 0.35
N GLN A 264 13.45 23.35 -0.01
CA GLN A 264 12.42 23.74 0.95
C GLN A 264 11.66 22.56 1.55
N ILE A 265 11.82 21.38 0.96
CA ILE A 265 11.19 20.16 1.45
C ILE A 265 11.89 19.75 2.75
N GLY A 266 11.27 20.01 3.87
CA GLY A 266 11.67 19.59 5.21
C GLY A 266 11.17 18.19 5.57
N LYS A 267 10.73 18.03 6.81
CA LYS A 267 10.06 16.83 7.28
C LYS A 267 8.61 16.83 6.85
N ILE A 268 8.02 15.63 6.71
CA ILE A 268 6.59 15.50 6.37
C ILE A 268 5.70 16.13 7.46
N GLU A 269 6.12 16.05 8.72
CA GLU A 269 5.40 16.60 9.85
C GLU A 269 5.22 18.11 9.76
N ASP A 270 6.23 18.83 9.24
CA ASP A 270 6.18 20.29 9.07
C ASP A 270 5.15 20.66 7.99
N LEU A 271 5.11 19.87 6.92
CA LEU A 271 4.15 20.07 5.82
C LEU A 271 2.71 19.76 6.27
N ILE A 272 2.52 18.71 7.06
CA ILE A 272 1.23 18.36 7.66
C ILE A 272 0.77 19.44 8.63
N ALA A 273 1.64 19.95 9.50
CA ALA A 273 1.30 21.00 10.45
C ALA A 273 0.86 22.30 9.75
N GLU A 274 1.38 22.58 8.57
CA GLU A 274 0.90 23.70 7.75
C GLU A 274 -0.46 23.41 7.13
N CYS A 275 -0.67 22.19 6.62
CA CYS A 275 -2.00 21.77 6.15
C CYS A 275 -3.07 21.88 7.23
N ASP A 276 -2.77 21.52 8.47
CA ASP A 276 -3.70 21.62 9.61
C ASP A 276 -4.10 23.07 9.88
N ARG A 277 -3.13 24.01 9.82
CA ARG A 277 -3.43 25.45 9.96
C ARG A 277 -4.34 25.95 8.84
N LEU A 278 -4.08 25.53 7.60
CA LEU A 278 -4.89 25.90 6.45
C LEU A 278 -6.28 25.23 6.52
N LEU A 279 -6.37 23.98 6.96
CA LEU A 279 -7.64 23.30 7.18
C LEU A 279 -8.49 24.04 8.24
N TYR A 280 -7.86 24.52 9.30
CA TYR A 280 -8.54 25.36 10.28
C TYR A 280 -9.10 26.64 9.64
N VAL A 281 -8.32 27.30 8.77
CA VAL A 281 -8.80 28.50 8.01
C VAL A 281 -10.00 28.13 7.13
N ALA A 282 -9.98 26.98 6.45
CA ALA A 282 -11.12 26.51 5.65
C ALA A 282 -12.36 26.28 6.51
N LYS A 283 -12.20 25.68 7.70
CA LYS A 283 -13.32 25.44 8.64
C LYS A 283 -13.92 26.74 9.17
N GLU A 284 -13.10 27.73 9.57
CA GLU A 284 -13.54 29.05 10.04
C GLU A 284 -14.15 29.87 8.89
N GLY A 285 -13.65 29.73 7.66
CA GLY A 285 -14.15 30.43 6.48
C GLY A 285 -15.53 29.97 5.97
N GLY A 286 -16.18 29.02 6.68
CA GLY A 286 -17.53 28.55 6.33
C GLY A 286 -17.58 27.08 5.89
N ARG A 287 -16.48 26.36 5.97
CA ARG A 287 -16.35 24.94 5.54
C ARG A 287 -16.54 24.72 4.04
N ASN A 288 -16.56 23.47 3.62
CA ASN A 288 -16.76 23.08 2.21
C ASN A 288 -15.88 23.88 1.24
N GLN A 289 -14.61 24.03 1.54
CA GLN A 289 -13.66 24.82 0.75
C GLN A 289 -12.23 24.35 0.94
N VAL A 290 -11.35 24.81 0.04
CA VAL A 290 -9.91 24.57 0.09
C VAL A 290 -9.22 25.87 0.52
N ALA A 291 -8.37 25.80 1.55
CA ALA A 291 -7.42 26.87 1.90
C ALA A 291 -6.00 26.47 1.50
N PHE A 292 -5.20 27.42 0.99
CA PHE A 292 -3.83 27.22 0.51
C PHE A 292 -2.95 28.44 0.63
#